data_d2df314d53ac5277dbc6ccc35d424c4f
#
_entry.id   d2df314d53ac5277dbc6ccc35d424c4f
#
_cell.length_a   1.000
_cell.length_b   1.000
_cell.length_c   1.000
_cell.angle_alpha   90.00
_cell.angle_beta   90.00
_cell.angle_gamma   90.00
#
_symmetry.space_group_name_H-M   'P 1'
#
loop_
_entity.id
_entity.type
_entity.pdbx_description
1 polymer ?
#
loop_
_entity_poly.entity_id
_entity_poly.type
_entity_poly.pdbx_seq_one_letter_code
_entity_poly.pdbx_strand_id
1 'polypeptide(L)'
;MSESVDSLLAILGSHAPWVALTGAGISSASGIPTYRNHKGTWLGSQPIQHEEFISEPSKRQRYWSHSALGWPRVGGAQPNDSHTALVKLEQAGLLTGVITQNVDRLHQRAGSQRVIDLHGRLDQVKCLDCGHVTTREAIQNWIETHNELPNTSALTLRPDGDADLPGHYVADFKVPQCEKCGGVVMPEV
;
A
#
# COMPACT_ATOMS: atom_id res chain seq x y z
N MET A 1 -2.89 -21.72 26.00
CA MET A 1 -2.73 -21.50 24.53
C MET A 1 -3.62 -22.53 23.84
N SER A 2 -4.17 -22.26 22.66
CA SER A 2 -5.06 -23.21 22.02
C SER A 2 -4.27 -24.35 21.37
N GLU A 3 -4.84 -25.56 21.26
CA GLU A 3 -4.24 -26.72 20.57
C GLU A 3 -3.68 -26.37 19.17
N SER A 4 -4.30 -25.40 18.48
CA SER A 4 -3.86 -24.91 17.16
C SER A 4 -2.50 -24.18 17.21
N VAL A 5 -2.21 -23.45 18.28
CA VAL A 5 -0.93 -22.74 18.45
C VAL A 5 0.19 -23.73 18.76
N ASP A 6 -0.08 -24.70 19.65
CA ASP A 6 0.91 -25.71 20.02
C ASP A 6 1.27 -26.63 18.82
N SER A 7 0.26 -26.99 18.00
CA SER A 7 0.48 -27.72 16.75
C SER A 7 1.30 -26.93 15.74
N LEU A 8 1.04 -25.62 15.60
CA LEU A 8 1.81 -24.75 14.72
C LEU A 8 3.26 -24.63 15.21
N LEU A 9 3.49 -24.44 16.51
CA LEU A 9 4.85 -24.36 17.08
C LEU A 9 5.63 -25.65 16.88
N ALA A 10 5.00 -26.81 16.98
CA ALA A 10 5.62 -28.11 16.73
C ALA A 10 6.08 -28.24 15.25
N ILE A 11 5.23 -27.82 14.29
CA ILE A 11 5.58 -27.80 12.86
C ILE A 11 6.73 -26.82 12.59
N LEU A 12 6.63 -25.63 13.13
CA LEU A 12 7.65 -24.59 12.95
C LEU A 12 8.99 -24.99 13.54
N GLY A 13 9.02 -25.61 14.73
CA GLY A 13 10.26 -26.03 15.40
C GLY A 13 11.08 -27.06 14.63
N SER A 14 10.47 -27.86 13.76
CA SER A 14 11.13 -28.95 13.00
C SER A 14 11.65 -28.56 11.62
N HIS A 15 11.29 -27.38 11.08
CA HIS A 15 11.51 -27.03 9.67
C HIS A 15 12.12 -25.64 9.46
N ALA A 16 12.74 -25.03 10.47
CA ALA A 16 13.44 -23.76 10.30
C ALA A 16 14.70 -23.91 9.43
N PRO A 17 15.11 -22.86 8.70
CA PRO A 17 14.48 -21.54 8.61
C PRO A 17 13.31 -21.49 7.61
N TRP A 18 12.33 -20.61 7.87
CA TRP A 18 11.14 -20.42 7.04
C TRP A 18 11.21 -19.19 6.14
N VAL A 19 10.24 -19.09 5.25
CA VAL A 19 9.87 -17.87 4.51
C VAL A 19 8.45 -17.50 4.91
N ALA A 20 8.22 -16.24 5.27
CA ALA A 20 6.88 -15.74 5.54
C ALA A 20 6.27 -15.18 4.25
N LEU A 21 5.09 -15.68 3.86
CA LEU A 21 4.25 -15.07 2.83
C LEU A 21 3.15 -14.26 3.49
N THR A 22 3.09 -12.96 3.22
CA THR A 22 2.14 -12.04 3.86
C THR A 22 1.27 -11.30 2.86
N GLY A 23 0.10 -10.88 3.31
CA GLY A 23 -0.87 -10.09 2.56
C GLY A 23 -1.58 -9.08 3.47
N ALA A 24 -2.62 -8.42 2.97
CA ALA A 24 -3.28 -7.28 3.63
C ALA A 24 -3.72 -7.56 5.08
N GLY A 25 -4.00 -8.81 5.43
CA GLY A 25 -4.40 -9.20 6.78
C GLY A 25 -3.39 -8.83 7.87
N ILE A 26 -2.08 -8.88 7.59
CA ILE A 26 -1.04 -8.52 8.57
C ILE A 26 -1.06 -7.04 8.92
N SER A 27 -1.50 -6.18 7.99
CA SER A 27 -1.53 -4.72 8.17
C SER A 27 -2.85 -4.20 8.77
N SER A 28 -3.83 -5.09 9.04
CA SER A 28 -5.14 -4.70 9.59
C SER A 28 -5.00 -4.04 10.97
N ALA A 29 -4.16 -4.59 11.85
CA ALA A 29 -3.89 -4.02 13.17
C ALA A 29 -3.09 -2.69 13.10
N SER A 30 -2.52 -2.35 11.94
CA SER A 30 -1.88 -1.07 11.65
C SER A 30 -2.86 -0.03 11.11
N GLY A 31 -4.15 -0.36 11.04
CA GLY A 31 -5.20 0.53 10.55
C GLY A 31 -5.37 0.54 9.03
N ILE A 32 -4.66 -0.31 8.29
CA ILE A 32 -4.84 -0.49 6.84
C ILE A 32 -5.89 -1.58 6.62
N PRO A 33 -7.05 -1.27 6.00
CA PRO A 33 -8.10 -2.27 5.81
C PRO A 33 -7.72 -3.32 4.76
N THR A 34 -8.40 -4.46 4.82
CA THR A 34 -8.21 -5.55 3.84
C THR A 34 -9.09 -5.33 2.61
N TYR A 35 -8.63 -5.75 1.44
CA TYR A 35 -9.41 -5.69 0.18
C TYR A 35 -10.64 -6.60 0.18
N ARG A 36 -10.61 -7.65 0.98
CA ARG A 36 -11.69 -8.63 1.10
C ARG A 36 -12.11 -8.79 2.55
N ASN A 37 -13.40 -9.06 2.76
CA ASN A 37 -13.91 -9.45 4.07
C ASN A 37 -13.53 -10.90 4.41
N HIS A 38 -13.87 -11.35 5.63
CA HIS A 38 -13.65 -12.71 6.10
C HIS A 38 -14.31 -13.81 5.24
N LYS A 39 -15.27 -13.44 4.37
CA LYS A 39 -15.93 -14.36 3.41
C LYS A 39 -15.25 -14.34 2.03
N GLY A 40 -14.14 -13.62 1.85
CA GLY A 40 -13.43 -13.48 0.58
C GLY A 40 -14.09 -12.52 -0.42
N THR A 41 -15.17 -11.81 -0.04
CA THR A 41 -15.87 -10.85 -0.89
C THR A 41 -15.07 -9.55 -0.97
N TRP A 42 -14.92 -9.00 -2.18
CA TRP A 42 -14.30 -7.68 -2.39
C TRP A 42 -15.10 -6.58 -1.69
N LEU A 43 -14.40 -5.69 -0.99
CA LEU A 43 -14.98 -4.58 -0.24
C LEU A 43 -15.01 -3.25 -1.02
N GLY A 44 -14.45 -3.21 -2.20
CA GLY A 44 -14.35 -2.00 -3.02
C GLY A 44 -14.57 -2.24 -4.52
N SER A 45 -14.42 -1.19 -5.33
CA SER A 45 -14.39 -1.28 -6.79
C SER A 45 -13.14 -2.03 -7.25
N GLN A 46 -13.19 -2.57 -8.46
CA GLN A 46 -12.00 -3.17 -9.07
C GLN A 46 -10.90 -2.10 -9.21
N PRO A 47 -9.63 -2.45 -8.91
CA PRO A 47 -8.50 -1.56 -9.12
C PRO A 47 -8.41 -1.12 -10.59
N ILE A 48 -7.98 0.12 -10.82
CA ILE A 48 -7.67 0.62 -12.17
C ILE A 48 -6.51 -0.20 -12.71
N GLN A 49 -6.68 -0.78 -13.90
CA GLN A 49 -5.65 -1.58 -14.53
C GLN A 49 -4.55 -0.68 -15.11
N HIS A 50 -3.33 -1.22 -15.22
CA HIS A 50 -2.16 -0.48 -15.72
C HIS A 50 -2.43 0.14 -17.11
N GLU A 51 -3.01 -0.61 -18.03
CA GLU A 51 -3.34 -0.11 -19.38
C GLU A 51 -4.36 1.03 -19.35
N GLU A 52 -5.40 0.93 -18.50
CA GLU A 52 -6.37 2.00 -18.32
C GLU A 52 -5.72 3.27 -17.74
N PHE A 53 -4.81 3.08 -16.76
CA PHE A 53 -4.07 4.21 -16.17
C PHE A 53 -3.21 4.93 -17.21
N ILE A 54 -2.52 4.20 -18.09
CA ILE A 54 -1.65 4.79 -19.13
C ILE A 54 -2.46 5.46 -20.22
N SER A 55 -3.51 4.79 -20.73
CA SER A 55 -4.23 5.25 -21.93
C SER A 55 -5.30 6.31 -21.64
N GLU A 56 -5.91 6.29 -20.44
CA GLU A 56 -7.08 7.11 -20.13
C GLU A 56 -6.77 8.22 -19.10
N PRO A 57 -6.70 9.51 -19.51
CA PRO A 57 -6.50 10.63 -18.59
C PRO A 57 -7.53 10.69 -17.44
N SER A 58 -8.79 10.34 -17.72
CA SER A 58 -9.87 10.30 -16.74
C SER A 58 -9.63 9.25 -15.64
N LYS A 59 -9.02 8.11 -15.98
CA LYS A 59 -8.65 7.07 -15.01
C LYS A 59 -7.49 7.53 -14.12
N ARG A 60 -6.49 8.22 -14.69
CA ARG A 60 -5.41 8.84 -13.90
C ARG A 60 -5.94 9.89 -12.93
N GLN A 61 -6.85 10.74 -13.41
CA GLN A 61 -7.47 11.78 -12.59
C GLN A 61 -8.25 11.16 -11.42
N ARG A 62 -9.06 10.13 -11.70
CA ARG A 62 -9.75 9.37 -10.66
C ARG A 62 -8.77 8.71 -9.69
N TYR A 63 -7.73 8.05 -10.20
CA TYR A 63 -6.72 7.41 -9.35
C TYR A 63 -6.09 8.42 -8.39
N TRP A 64 -5.54 9.51 -8.90
CA TRP A 64 -4.81 10.46 -8.08
C TRP A 64 -5.71 11.22 -7.09
N SER A 65 -6.94 11.55 -7.47
CA SER A 65 -7.91 12.21 -6.58
C SER A 65 -8.28 11.31 -5.38
N HIS A 66 -8.52 10.03 -5.61
CA HIS A 66 -8.83 9.07 -4.55
C HIS A 66 -7.59 8.73 -3.72
N SER A 67 -6.46 8.46 -4.37
CA SER A 67 -5.19 8.16 -3.72
C SER A 67 -4.68 9.30 -2.84
N ALA A 68 -4.96 10.56 -3.18
CA ALA A 68 -4.61 11.72 -2.36
C ALA A 68 -5.23 11.67 -0.97
N LEU A 69 -6.42 11.13 -0.83
CA LEU A 69 -7.14 11.00 0.43
C LEU A 69 -6.76 9.74 1.22
N GLY A 70 -6.39 8.69 0.52
CA GLY A 70 -5.99 7.42 1.15
C GLY A 70 -4.56 7.41 1.65
N TRP A 71 -3.66 8.13 0.96
CA TRP A 71 -2.23 8.14 1.26
C TRP A 71 -1.89 8.54 2.71
N PRO A 72 -2.47 9.60 3.33
CA PRO A 72 -2.13 9.98 4.69
C PRO A 72 -2.30 8.83 5.69
N ARG A 73 -3.29 7.96 5.46
CA ARG A 73 -3.52 6.77 6.30
C ARG A 73 -2.46 5.69 6.08
N VAL A 74 -2.17 5.37 4.82
CA VAL A 74 -1.17 4.33 4.49
C VAL A 74 0.23 4.80 4.83
N GLY A 75 0.60 6.02 4.44
CA GLY A 75 1.91 6.62 4.73
C GLY A 75 2.16 6.83 6.22
N GLY A 76 1.11 7.17 7.00
CA GLY A 76 1.16 7.36 8.45
C GLY A 76 1.06 6.07 9.26
N ALA A 77 0.65 4.93 8.67
CA ALA A 77 0.50 3.66 9.38
C ALA A 77 1.81 3.22 10.04
N GLN A 78 1.72 2.61 11.22
CA GLN A 78 2.89 2.10 11.94
C GLN A 78 2.90 0.57 11.93
N PRO A 79 4.08 -0.07 11.89
CA PRO A 79 4.18 -1.51 12.09
C PRO A 79 3.49 -1.95 13.38
N ASN A 80 2.86 -3.11 13.35
CA ASN A 80 2.23 -3.73 14.52
C ASN A 80 3.04 -4.92 15.02
N ASP A 81 2.53 -5.58 16.08
CA ASP A 81 3.21 -6.70 16.74
C ASP A 81 3.52 -7.87 15.79
N SER A 82 2.69 -8.11 14.78
CA SER A 82 2.95 -9.17 13.79
C SER A 82 4.19 -8.86 12.95
N HIS A 83 4.36 -7.61 12.52
CA HIS A 83 5.57 -7.17 11.81
C HIS A 83 6.79 -7.30 12.69
N THR A 84 6.70 -6.86 13.96
CA THR A 84 7.79 -6.94 14.95
C THR A 84 8.15 -8.41 15.26
N ALA A 85 7.17 -9.30 15.33
CA ALA A 85 7.41 -10.73 15.54
C ALA A 85 8.22 -11.35 14.40
N LEU A 86 7.90 -11.02 13.13
CA LEU A 86 8.67 -11.51 11.98
C LEU A 86 10.12 -11.01 12.01
N VAL A 87 10.36 -9.75 12.40
CA VAL A 87 11.73 -9.22 12.59
C VAL A 87 12.49 -10.03 13.64
N LYS A 88 11.86 -10.35 14.79
CA LYS A 88 12.50 -11.16 15.84
C LYS A 88 12.85 -12.57 15.34
N LEU A 89 11.98 -13.19 14.54
CA LEU A 89 12.25 -14.49 13.93
C LEU A 89 13.41 -14.42 12.93
N GLU A 90 13.50 -13.35 12.13
CA GLU A 90 14.60 -13.10 11.20
C GLU A 90 15.92 -12.94 11.94
N GLN A 91 15.95 -12.15 13.02
CA GLN A 91 17.11 -11.93 13.87
C GLN A 91 17.57 -13.20 14.59
N ALA A 92 16.64 -14.07 14.95
CA ALA A 92 16.94 -15.38 15.54
C ALA A 92 17.42 -16.43 14.53
N GLY A 93 17.48 -16.11 13.23
CA GLY A 93 17.85 -17.05 12.17
C GLY A 93 16.77 -18.10 11.86
N LEU A 94 15.56 -17.93 12.38
CA LEU A 94 14.42 -18.82 12.17
C LEU A 94 13.61 -18.43 10.91
N LEU A 95 13.77 -17.22 10.42
CA LEU A 95 13.13 -16.72 9.20
C LEU A 95 14.20 -16.26 8.21
N THR A 96 14.15 -16.78 6.99
CA THR A 96 15.07 -16.38 5.90
C THR A 96 14.69 -15.03 5.32
N GLY A 97 13.40 -14.70 5.27
CA GLY A 97 12.88 -13.43 4.75
C GLY A 97 11.36 -13.44 4.62
N VAL A 98 10.85 -12.33 4.16
CA VAL A 98 9.42 -12.08 3.95
C VAL A 98 9.15 -11.88 2.45
N ILE A 99 8.14 -12.56 1.94
CA ILE A 99 7.55 -12.28 0.63
C ILE A 99 6.19 -11.64 0.91
N THR A 100 5.96 -10.43 0.42
CA THR A 100 4.72 -9.72 0.71
C THR A 100 3.98 -9.29 -0.55
N GLN A 101 2.65 -9.40 -0.53
CA GLN A 101 1.76 -8.78 -1.51
C GLN A 101 1.43 -7.32 -1.14
N ASN A 102 1.80 -6.90 0.07
CA ASN A 102 1.51 -5.55 0.54
C ASN A 102 2.48 -4.54 -0.06
N VAL A 103 1.96 -3.34 -0.31
CA VAL A 103 2.69 -2.21 -0.90
C VAL A 103 2.97 -1.10 0.12
N ASP A 104 2.65 -1.33 1.42
CA ASP A 104 2.66 -0.36 2.52
C ASP A 104 4.02 -0.14 3.18
N ARG A 105 5.00 -0.98 2.90
CA ARG A 105 6.36 -0.95 3.44
C ARG A 105 6.47 -1.19 4.95
N LEU A 106 5.44 -1.71 5.60
CA LEU A 106 5.45 -1.90 7.06
C LEU A 106 6.46 -2.95 7.54
N HIS A 107 6.77 -3.99 6.74
CA HIS A 107 7.83 -4.94 7.05
C HIS A 107 9.20 -4.27 7.14
N GLN A 108 9.55 -3.44 6.13
CA GLN A 108 10.80 -2.71 6.09
C GLN A 108 10.87 -1.68 7.23
N ARG A 109 9.75 -0.99 7.49
CA ARG A 109 9.65 -0.01 8.60
C ARG A 109 9.74 -0.66 9.97
N ALA A 110 9.32 -1.93 10.11
CA ALA A 110 9.51 -2.72 11.32
C ALA A 110 10.98 -3.13 11.55
N GLY A 111 11.79 -3.16 10.47
CA GLY A 111 13.19 -3.55 10.51
C GLY A 111 13.54 -4.87 9.82
N SER A 112 12.59 -5.50 9.10
CA SER A 112 12.89 -6.67 8.27
C SER A 112 13.89 -6.30 7.17
N GLN A 113 14.95 -7.10 7.03
CA GLN A 113 16.05 -6.83 6.11
C GLN A 113 15.88 -7.50 4.75
N ARG A 114 15.21 -8.65 4.72
CA ARG A 114 15.01 -9.47 3.52
C ARG A 114 13.53 -9.51 3.17
N VAL A 115 13.06 -8.50 2.44
CA VAL A 115 11.66 -8.40 2.00
C VAL A 115 11.59 -8.34 0.48
N ILE A 116 10.76 -9.22 -0.09
CA ILE A 116 10.41 -9.21 -1.51
C ILE A 116 9.00 -8.65 -1.64
N ASP A 117 8.88 -7.50 -2.31
CA ASP A 117 7.61 -6.84 -2.58
C ASP A 117 7.06 -7.35 -3.91
N LEU A 118 6.08 -8.27 -3.88
CA LEU A 118 5.53 -8.91 -5.10
C LEU A 118 4.74 -7.94 -5.99
N HIS A 119 4.12 -6.95 -5.39
CA HIS A 119 3.27 -5.97 -6.09
C HIS A 119 3.87 -4.56 -6.07
N GLY A 120 5.18 -4.45 -5.81
CA GLY A 120 5.86 -3.16 -5.77
C GLY A 120 5.61 -2.38 -4.48
N ARG A 121 5.58 -1.04 -4.56
CA ARG A 121 5.59 -0.16 -3.40
C ARG A 121 4.85 1.15 -3.65
N LEU A 122 4.06 1.61 -2.66
CA LEU A 122 3.31 2.87 -2.76
C LEU A 122 4.12 4.11 -2.39
N ASP A 123 5.20 3.98 -1.65
CA ASP A 123 5.99 5.11 -1.14
C ASP A 123 6.88 5.76 -2.20
N GLN A 124 6.94 5.19 -3.41
CA GLN A 124 7.66 5.74 -4.56
C GLN A 124 6.74 5.90 -5.77
N VAL A 125 7.07 6.91 -6.57
CA VAL A 125 6.36 7.26 -7.80
C VAL A 125 7.39 7.41 -8.91
N LYS A 126 7.14 6.75 -10.04
CA LYS A 126 8.03 6.74 -11.20
C LYS A 126 7.39 7.45 -12.38
N CYS A 127 8.17 8.22 -13.10
CA CYS A 127 7.78 8.75 -14.41
C CYS A 127 7.88 7.65 -15.47
N LEU A 128 6.81 7.44 -16.22
CA LEU A 128 6.75 6.42 -17.28
C LEU A 128 7.58 6.81 -18.50
N ASP A 129 7.81 8.12 -18.72
CA ASP A 129 8.52 8.61 -19.90
C ASP A 129 10.02 8.69 -19.70
N CYS A 130 10.50 9.28 -18.58
CA CYS A 130 11.92 9.47 -18.36
C CYS A 130 12.54 8.60 -17.25
N GLY A 131 11.73 7.80 -16.56
CA GLY A 131 12.19 6.92 -15.49
C GLY A 131 12.55 7.63 -14.17
N HIS A 132 12.34 8.97 -14.07
CA HIS A 132 12.60 9.70 -12.84
C HIS A 132 11.75 9.16 -11.69
N VAL A 133 12.38 8.90 -10.55
CA VAL A 133 11.73 8.40 -9.34
C VAL A 133 11.68 9.52 -8.29
N THR A 134 10.53 9.70 -7.68
CA THR A 134 10.30 10.64 -6.58
C THR A 134 9.52 9.94 -5.45
N THR A 135 9.44 10.56 -4.27
CA THR A 135 8.68 10.01 -3.17
C THR A 135 7.18 10.27 -3.34
N ARG A 136 6.36 9.34 -2.84
CA ARG A 136 4.91 9.54 -2.81
C ARG A 136 4.52 10.77 -1.96
N GLU A 137 5.31 11.08 -0.94
CA GLU A 137 5.11 12.26 -0.10
C GLU A 137 5.32 13.57 -0.89
N ALA A 138 6.37 13.65 -1.72
CA ALA A 138 6.59 14.83 -2.59
C ALA A 138 5.40 15.04 -3.54
N ILE A 139 4.87 13.96 -4.12
CA ILE A 139 3.66 14.02 -4.95
C ILE A 139 2.43 14.44 -4.12
N GLN A 140 2.29 13.96 -2.87
CA GLN A 140 1.20 14.36 -1.99
C GLN A 140 1.23 15.86 -1.70
N ASN A 141 2.39 16.40 -1.35
CA ASN A 141 2.59 17.83 -1.10
C ASN A 141 2.25 18.67 -2.35
N TRP A 142 2.64 18.19 -3.53
CA TRP A 142 2.26 18.83 -4.79
C TRP A 142 0.75 18.84 -4.98
N ILE A 143 0.09 17.68 -4.76
CA ILE A 143 -1.37 17.55 -4.89
C ILE A 143 -2.09 18.52 -3.94
N GLU A 144 -1.71 18.55 -2.67
CA GLU A 144 -2.30 19.41 -1.64
C GLU A 144 -2.13 20.91 -1.92
N THR A 145 -1.04 21.27 -2.61
CA THR A 145 -0.79 22.66 -3.01
C THR A 145 -1.62 23.09 -4.22
N HIS A 146 -1.98 22.15 -5.10
CA HIS A 146 -2.61 22.46 -6.39
C HIS A 146 -4.09 22.09 -6.47
N ASN A 147 -4.63 21.41 -5.44
CA ASN A 147 -6.02 20.98 -5.39
C ASN A 147 -6.65 21.32 -4.03
N GLU A 148 -7.92 21.64 -4.05
CA GLU A 148 -8.73 21.69 -2.84
C GLU A 148 -9.19 20.27 -2.50
N LEU A 149 -8.65 19.70 -1.42
CA LEU A 149 -9.06 18.38 -0.95
C LEU A 149 -10.19 18.50 0.08
N PRO A 150 -11.22 17.63 0.01
CA PRO A 150 -12.27 17.63 1.01
C PRO A 150 -11.74 17.19 2.38
N ASN A 151 -12.42 17.62 3.44
CA ASN A 151 -12.13 17.15 4.79
C ASN A 151 -12.41 15.63 4.89
N THR A 152 -11.37 14.84 5.17
CA THR A 152 -11.44 13.39 5.23
C THR A 152 -12.20 12.81 6.42
N SER A 153 -12.46 13.62 7.46
CA SER A 153 -13.16 13.16 8.67
C SER A 153 -14.60 12.70 8.44
N ALA A 154 -15.20 13.09 7.30
CA ALA A 154 -16.56 12.70 6.90
C ALA A 154 -16.61 11.64 5.78
N LEU A 155 -15.45 11.17 5.28
CA LEU A 155 -15.39 10.27 4.14
C LEU A 155 -15.20 8.82 4.59
N THR A 156 -15.94 7.91 3.95
CA THR A 156 -15.72 6.48 4.12
C THR A 156 -14.49 6.09 3.31
N LEU A 157 -13.39 5.76 4.01
CA LEU A 157 -12.19 5.25 3.38
C LEU A 157 -12.39 3.79 2.98
N ARG A 158 -12.00 3.46 1.75
CA ARG A 158 -12.02 2.10 1.22
C ARG A 158 -10.76 1.32 1.61
N PRO A 159 -10.78 -0.02 1.48
CA PRO A 159 -9.64 -0.88 1.78
C PRO A 159 -8.37 -0.59 0.97
N ASP A 160 -8.53 -0.08 -0.25
CA ASP A 160 -7.44 0.31 -1.16
C ASP A 160 -6.82 1.69 -0.83
N GLY A 161 -7.26 2.30 0.28
CA GLY A 161 -6.87 3.66 0.63
C GLY A 161 -7.65 4.73 -0.15
N ASP A 162 -8.53 4.33 -1.06
CA ASP A 162 -9.41 5.24 -1.77
C ASP A 162 -10.54 5.74 -0.85
N ALA A 163 -11.05 6.93 -1.14
CA ALA A 163 -12.25 7.47 -0.50
C ALA A 163 -13.35 7.68 -1.54
N ASP A 164 -14.61 7.52 -1.13
CA ASP A 164 -15.74 7.88 -1.98
C ASP A 164 -15.82 9.41 -2.09
N LEU A 165 -15.41 9.93 -3.26
CA LEU A 165 -15.42 11.35 -3.56
C LEU A 165 -16.68 11.75 -4.33
N PRO A 166 -17.29 12.91 -3.99
CA PRO A 166 -18.24 13.56 -4.88
C PRO A 166 -17.63 13.85 -6.23
N GLY A 167 -18.38 13.60 -7.33
CA GLY A 167 -17.86 13.67 -8.69
C GLY A 167 -17.20 14.98 -9.11
N HIS A 168 -17.63 16.13 -8.52
CA HIS A 168 -17.02 17.43 -8.81
C HIS A 168 -15.56 17.54 -8.38
N TYR A 169 -15.16 16.91 -7.25
CA TYR A 169 -13.75 16.88 -6.85
C TYR A 169 -12.87 16.12 -7.83
N VAL A 170 -13.41 15.09 -8.47
CA VAL A 170 -12.67 14.32 -9.48
C VAL A 170 -12.54 15.14 -10.78
N ALA A 171 -13.61 15.83 -11.21
CA ALA A 171 -13.65 16.57 -12.47
C ALA A 171 -12.63 17.72 -12.52
N ASP A 172 -12.43 18.43 -11.40
CA ASP A 172 -11.55 19.60 -11.32
C ASP A 172 -10.13 19.25 -10.80
N PHE A 173 -9.87 17.97 -10.51
CA PHE A 173 -8.61 17.53 -9.93
C PHE A 173 -7.44 17.66 -10.90
N LYS A 174 -6.40 18.40 -10.49
CA LYS A 174 -5.14 18.53 -11.22
C LYS A 174 -4.26 17.33 -10.95
N VAL A 175 -3.95 16.59 -12.02
CA VAL A 175 -3.12 15.38 -11.96
C VAL A 175 -1.63 15.77 -11.90
N PRO A 176 -0.84 15.19 -10.96
CA PRO A 176 0.58 15.45 -10.90
C PRO A 176 1.29 14.94 -12.16
N GLN A 177 2.33 15.66 -12.56
CA GLN A 177 3.20 15.32 -13.68
C GLN A 177 4.65 15.26 -13.22
N CYS A 178 5.50 14.64 -14.01
CA CYS A 178 6.92 14.56 -13.73
C CYS A 178 7.57 15.95 -13.72
N GLU A 179 8.24 16.29 -12.63
CA GLU A 179 8.97 17.57 -12.49
C GLU A 179 10.12 17.75 -13.49
N LYS A 180 10.64 16.64 -14.07
CA LYS A 180 11.76 16.66 -15.01
C LYS A 180 11.33 16.82 -16.46
N CYS A 181 10.25 16.16 -16.88
CA CYS A 181 9.87 16.12 -18.29
C CYS A 181 8.38 16.41 -18.55
N GLY A 182 7.57 16.64 -17.52
CA GLY A 182 6.11 16.81 -17.66
C GLY A 182 5.34 15.52 -17.97
N GLY A 183 6.00 14.38 -18.01
CA GLY A 183 5.43 13.10 -18.37
C GLY A 183 4.53 12.48 -17.29
N VAL A 184 3.89 11.35 -17.63
CA VAL A 184 2.98 10.63 -16.74
C VAL A 184 3.73 10.02 -15.57
N VAL A 185 3.24 10.27 -14.36
CA VAL A 185 3.78 9.65 -13.13
C VAL A 185 2.81 8.63 -12.57
N MET A 186 3.35 7.51 -12.08
CA MET A 186 2.60 6.38 -11.52
C MET A 186 3.32 5.82 -10.29
N PRO A 187 2.62 5.41 -9.23
CA PRO A 187 3.24 4.64 -8.15
C PRO A 187 3.87 3.35 -8.66
N GLU A 188 4.93 2.89 -8.02
CA GLU A 188 5.64 1.65 -8.38
C GLU A 188 4.88 0.39 -7.89
N VAL A 189 3.63 0.23 -8.32
CA VAL A 189 2.75 -0.89 -7.97
C VAL A 189 2.17 -1.54 -9.22
#